data_5d91b99cb63a5c709c06a2d7a2a221c4
#
_entry.id   5d91b99cb63a5c709c06a2d7a2a221c4
#
_cell.length_a   1.000
_cell.length_b   1.000
_cell.length_c   1.000
_cell.angle_alpha   90.00
_cell.angle_beta   90.00
_cell.angle_gamma   90.00
#
_symmetry.space_group_name_H-M   'P 1'
#
loop_
_entity.id
_entity.type
_entity.pdbx_description
1 polymer ?
#
loop_
_entity_poly.entity_id
_entity_poly.type
_entity_poly.pdbx_seq_one_letter_code
_entity_poly.pdbx_strand_id
1 'polypeptide(L)'
;MTAKKIFTKTSNPQPAGPTTSPSEGAAPRPDTVFGLWTDRSTNVEVAVWSNKVQFDGKAQTRYTCTISRTYRKDADGRAEWVKNGSFRTHDVPVLCFLLERAHAWMLAQRLDSDIPF
;
A
#
# COMPACT_ATOMS: atom_id res chain seq x y z
N MET A 1 -3.99 8.00 -19.72
CA MET A 1 -4.29 7.80 -19.47
C MET A 1 -5.10 6.95 -18.97
N THR A 2 -5.60 6.34 -19.56
CA THR A 2 -6.34 5.37 -19.12
C THR A 2 -5.73 4.54 -18.11
N ALA A 3 -4.57 4.25 -18.22
CA ALA A 3 -3.96 3.37 -17.29
C ALA A 3 -4.23 3.90 -15.92
N LYS A 4 -4.21 5.08 -15.70
CA LYS A 4 -4.46 5.59 -14.52
C LYS A 4 -5.76 5.31 -14.03
N LYS A 5 -6.71 5.47 -14.71
CA LYS A 5 -7.95 5.17 -14.30
C LYS A 5 -8.08 3.80 -13.86
N ILE A 6 -7.71 2.92 -14.58
CA ILE A 6 -7.83 1.56 -14.24
C ILE A 6 -7.14 1.34 -12.96
N PHE A 7 -6.05 1.91 -12.80
CA PHE A 7 -5.31 1.73 -11.66
C PHE A 7 -6.09 2.18 -10.50
N THR A 8 -6.67 3.25 -10.55
CA THR A 8 -7.39 3.77 -9.48
C THR A 8 -8.47 2.88 -9.09
N LYS A 9 -9.14 2.34 -9.99
CA LYS A 9 -10.14 1.47 -9.69
C LYS A 9 -9.68 0.33 -9.02
N THR A 10 -8.71 -0.26 -9.47
CA THR A 10 -8.31 -1.46 -8.87
C THR A 10 -7.89 -1.17 -7.53
N SER A 11 -7.48 -0.07 -7.26
CA SER A 11 -6.98 0.08 -5.98
C SER A 11 -7.98 0.13 -4.95
N ASN A 12 -9.13 0.30 -5.28
CA ASN A 12 -10.02 0.33 -4.36
C ASN A 12 -10.27 -0.75 -3.56
N PRO A 13 -10.12 -1.65 -3.83
CA PRO A 13 -10.47 -2.73 -3.08
C PRO A 13 -9.91 -2.72 -1.78
N GLN A 14 -9.22 -2.21 -1.46
CA GLN A 14 -8.56 -2.32 -0.43
C GLN A 14 -9.25 -1.98 0.59
N PRO A 15 -9.79 -2.24 0.91
CA PRO A 15 -10.60 -2.07 1.85
C PRO A 15 -10.06 -1.86 3.04
N ALA A 16 -9.63 -2.39 3.23
CA ALA A 16 -9.15 -2.40 4.33
C ALA A 16 -8.91 -1.23 4.98
N GLY A 17 -8.17 -1.02 5.11
CA GLY A 17 -7.80 -0.05 5.82
C GLY A 17 -8.54 1.01 6.18
N PRO A 18 -8.67 1.67 5.59
CA PRO A 18 -9.18 2.80 5.79
C PRO A 18 -10.32 3.01 6.45
N THR A 19 -10.92 2.63 6.44
CA THR A 19 -11.98 2.81 7.11
C THR A 19 -12.12 4.08 7.65
N THR A 20 -11.51 4.63 7.92
CA THR A 20 -11.71 5.75 8.55
C THR A 20 -12.18 6.79 7.87
N SER A 21 -12.55 7.05 7.48
CA SER A 21 -12.93 8.10 6.93
C SER A 21 -12.98 9.15 6.56
N PRO A 22 -12.70 9.37 6.18
CA PRO A 22 -12.48 10.30 5.73
C PRO A 22 -13.25 11.30 5.39
N SER A 23 -13.08 11.77 5.11
CA SER A 23 -13.56 12.81 4.82
C SER A 23 -14.28 12.86 3.76
N GLU A 24 -15.08 12.97 3.75
CA GLU A 24 -15.75 13.10 2.77
C GLU A 24 -15.49 13.03 1.51
N GLY A 25 -15.76 12.38 0.79
CA GLY A 25 -15.58 12.30 -0.54
C GLY A 25 -14.25 11.91 -0.98
N ALA A 26 -13.33 12.09 -0.27
CA ALA A 26 -12.03 11.78 -0.70
C ALA A 26 -11.74 10.32 -0.52
N ALA A 27 -11.12 9.73 -1.46
CA ALA A 27 -10.76 8.34 -1.31
C ALA A 27 -9.68 8.24 -0.26
N PRO A 28 -9.66 7.18 0.49
CA PRO A 28 -8.65 7.01 1.51
C PRO A 28 -7.28 6.95 0.88
N ARG A 29 -6.30 7.43 1.55
CA ARG A 29 -4.96 7.38 1.05
C ARG A 29 -4.03 6.84 2.08
N PRO A 30 -3.00 6.13 1.67
CA PRO A 30 -2.05 5.59 2.62
C PRO A 30 -1.21 6.72 3.19
N ASP A 31 -0.66 6.50 4.36
CA ASP A 31 0.20 7.48 4.97
C ASP A 31 1.50 7.58 4.19
N THR A 32 1.99 6.50 3.69
CA THR A 32 3.19 6.53 2.87
C THR A 32 3.22 5.28 2.00
N VAL A 33 3.94 5.35 0.91
CA VAL A 33 4.03 4.24 -0.02
C VAL A 33 5.49 4.09 -0.42
N PHE A 34 5.96 2.85 -0.43
CA PHE A 34 7.30 2.54 -0.88
C PHE A 34 7.15 1.67 -2.11
N GLY A 35 7.78 2.02 -3.18
CA GLY A 35 7.62 1.25 -4.40
C GLY A 35 8.88 1.21 -5.23
N LEU A 36 9.04 0.14 -5.98
CA LEU A 36 10.17 0.00 -6.86
C LEU A 36 9.74 -0.75 -8.10
N TRP A 37 10.32 -0.40 -9.22
CA TRP A 37 10.05 -1.12 -10.43
C TRP A 37 11.02 -2.28 -10.51
N THR A 38 10.51 -3.46 -10.70
CA THR A 38 11.38 -4.63 -10.80
C THR A 38 11.78 -4.86 -12.24
N ASP A 39 11.01 -4.35 -13.19
CA ASP A 39 11.41 -4.35 -14.57
C ASP A 39 10.61 -3.25 -15.23
N ARG A 40 10.65 -3.16 -16.53
CA ARG A 40 9.98 -2.11 -17.21
C ARG A 40 8.52 -2.08 -17.05
N SER A 41 7.93 -3.16 -16.78
CA SER A 41 6.49 -3.25 -16.73
C SER A 41 5.93 -3.78 -15.42
N THR A 42 6.72 -3.83 -14.40
CA THR A 42 6.23 -4.35 -13.11
C THR A 42 6.71 -3.49 -11.96
N ASN A 43 5.77 -3.07 -11.16
CA ASN A 43 6.07 -2.26 -9.99
C ASN A 43 5.58 -2.97 -8.75
N VAL A 44 6.39 -3.01 -7.71
CA VAL A 44 6.00 -3.63 -6.46
C VAL A 44 5.87 -2.51 -5.44
N GLU A 45 4.80 -2.52 -4.67
CA GLU A 45 4.55 -1.47 -3.69
C GLU A 45 4.13 -1.97 -2.34
N VAL A 46 4.52 -1.25 -1.33
CA VAL A 46 4.05 -1.51 0.02
C VAL A 46 3.48 -0.18 0.51
N ALA A 47 2.22 -0.17 0.87
CA ALA A 47 1.57 1.04 1.35
C ALA A 47 1.33 0.89 2.83
N VAL A 48 1.53 1.94 3.59
CA VAL A 48 1.35 1.91 5.02
C VAL A 48 0.14 2.77 5.36
N TRP A 49 -0.73 2.22 6.18
CA TRP A 49 -1.97 2.89 6.55
C TRP A 49 -2.02 3.02 8.06
N SER A 50 -2.58 4.10 8.55
CA SER A 50 -2.75 4.25 9.98
C SER A 50 -4.23 4.18 10.30
N ASN A 51 -4.54 3.59 11.41
CA ASN A 51 -5.91 3.48 11.85
C ASN A 51 -5.97 3.81 13.32
N LYS A 52 -7.04 4.46 13.73
CA LYS A 52 -7.21 4.77 15.12
C LYS A 52 -8.09 3.71 15.73
N VAL A 53 -7.68 3.15 16.82
CA VAL A 53 -8.48 2.13 17.47
C VAL A 53 -8.59 2.47 18.94
N GLN A 54 -9.61 1.95 19.59
CA GLN A 54 -9.80 2.18 21.00
C GLN A 54 -9.37 0.94 21.73
N PHE A 55 -8.54 1.09 22.72
CA PHE A 55 -8.12 -0.06 23.48
C PHE A 55 -8.02 0.37 24.94
N ASP A 56 -8.74 -0.27 25.81
CA ASP A 56 -8.73 0.05 27.19
C ASP A 56 -9.11 1.48 27.39
N GLY A 57 -10.05 1.96 26.66
CA GLY A 57 -10.51 3.31 26.81
C GLY A 57 -9.58 4.37 26.26
N LYS A 58 -8.50 3.98 25.64
CA LYS A 58 -7.59 4.94 25.07
C LYS A 58 -7.48 4.79 23.60
N ALA A 59 -7.32 5.91 22.93
CA ALA A 59 -7.18 5.87 21.48
C ALA A 59 -5.74 5.52 21.15
N GLN A 60 -5.56 4.63 20.23
CA GLN A 60 -4.22 4.25 19.81
C GLN A 60 -4.16 4.25 18.29
N THR A 61 -2.98 4.51 17.74
CA THR A 61 -2.81 4.47 16.31
C THR A 61 -2.14 3.16 15.97
N ARG A 62 -2.71 2.43 15.05
CA ARG A 62 -2.10 1.21 14.59
C ARG A 62 -1.77 1.34 13.14
N TYR A 63 -0.69 0.72 12.71
CA TYR A 63 -0.28 0.78 11.33
C TYR A 63 -0.40 -0.59 10.69
N THR A 64 -0.85 -0.60 9.46
CA THR A 64 -0.92 -1.84 8.71
C THR A 64 -0.29 -1.58 7.36
N CYS A 65 0.09 -2.64 6.67
CA CYS A 65 0.66 -2.54 5.36
C CYS A 65 -0.16 -3.33 4.38
N THR A 66 -0.28 -2.81 3.18
CA THR A 66 -0.85 -3.59 2.10
C THR A 66 0.21 -3.71 1.04
N ILE A 67 0.28 -4.85 0.39
CA ILE A 67 1.30 -5.07 -0.62
C ILE A 67 0.62 -5.32 -1.94
N SER A 68 1.24 -4.88 -3.01
CA SER A 68 0.65 -5.10 -4.32
C SER A 68 1.71 -5.10 -5.41
N ARG A 69 1.37 -5.75 -6.49
CA ARG A 69 2.21 -5.78 -7.65
C ARG A 69 1.36 -5.28 -8.80
N THR A 70 1.85 -4.29 -9.53
CA THR A 70 1.13 -3.73 -10.66
C THR A 70 1.94 -4.05 -11.88
N TYR A 71 1.34 -4.66 -12.88
CA TYR A 71 2.08 -5.01 -14.06
C TYR A 71 1.27 -4.72 -15.31
N ARG A 72 1.94 -4.63 -16.44
CA ARG A 72 1.29 -4.33 -17.65
C ARG A 72 0.95 -5.60 -18.36
N LYS A 73 -0.25 -5.71 -18.83
CA LYS A 73 -0.68 -6.88 -19.52
C LYS A 73 -1.15 -6.43 -20.87
N ASP A 74 -0.71 -7.09 -21.94
CA ASP A 74 -1.16 -6.74 -23.25
C ASP A 74 -2.26 -7.70 -23.64
N ALA A 75 -3.37 -7.14 -23.96
CA ALA A 75 -4.46 -7.99 -24.39
C ALA A 75 -5.15 -7.31 -25.52
N ASP A 76 -5.45 -8.03 -26.54
CA ASP A 76 -6.15 -7.51 -27.67
C ASP A 76 -5.47 -6.26 -28.21
N GLY A 77 -4.19 -6.26 -28.25
CA GLY A 77 -3.50 -5.14 -28.81
C GLY A 77 -3.50 -3.93 -27.95
N ARG A 78 -3.98 -4.02 -26.74
CA ARG A 78 -3.98 -2.92 -25.89
C ARG A 78 -3.24 -3.21 -24.64
N ALA A 79 -2.63 -2.24 -24.02
CA ALA A 79 -1.90 -2.44 -22.79
C ALA A 79 -2.82 -2.08 -21.64
N GLU A 80 -2.87 -2.91 -20.63
CA GLU A 80 -3.66 -2.65 -19.48
C GLU A 80 -2.81 -2.85 -18.26
N TRP A 81 -3.00 -2.07 -17.23
CA TRP A 81 -2.27 -2.24 -15.99
C TRP A 81 -3.15 -3.01 -15.00
N VAL A 82 -2.57 -4.04 -14.45
CA VAL A 82 -3.29 -4.92 -13.53
C VAL A 82 -2.61 -4.88 -12.19
N LYS A 83 -3.37 -4.85 -11.12
CA LYS A 83 -2.81 -4.81 -9.79
C LYS A 83 -3.30 -6.01 -9.01
N ASN A 84 -2.43 -6.72 -8.38
CA ASN A 84 -2.85 -7.84 -7.55
C ASN A 84 -1.85 -8.09 -6.43
N GLY A 85 -2.07 -9.11 -5.66
CA GLY A 85 -1.21 -9.43 -4.54
C GLY A 85 -0.35 -10.65 -4.73
N SER A 86 -0.16 -11.06 -5.96
CA SER A 86 0.68 -12.21 -6.24
C SER A 86 2.04 -11.74 -6.69
N PHE A 87 3.10 -12.38 -6.24
CA PHE A 87 4.44 -11.95 -6.56
C PHE A 87 5.25 -13.08 -7.15
N ARG A 88 6.08 -12.74 -8.14
CA ARG A 88 6.90 -13.73 -8.80
C ARG A 88 8.19 -13.90 -8.02
N THR A 89 8.91 -14.95 -8.31
CA THR A 89 10.14 -15.24 -7.63
C THR A 89 11.08 -14.04 -7.57
N HIS A 90 11.27 -13.37 -8.67
CA HIS A 90 12.22 -12.26 -8.65
C HIS A 90 11.62 -10.97 -8.07
N ASP A 91 10.35 -10.96 -7.76
CA ASP A 91 9.76 -9.80 -7.12
C ASP A 91 9.93 -9.90 -5.61
N VAL A 92 10.09 -11.10 -5.11
CA VAL A 92 10.14 -11.32 -3.66
C VAL A 92 11.26 -10.57 -2.96
N PRO A 93 12.48 -10.56 -3.46
CA PRO A 93 13.52 -9.82 -2.76
C PRO A 93 13.22 -8.33 -2.70
N VAL A 94 12.59 -7.80 -3.75
CA VAL A 94 12.26 -6.40 -3.77
C VAL A 94 11.17 -6.13 -2.74
N LEU A 95 10.21 -7.03 -2.65
CA LEU A 95 9.15 -6.89 -1.69
C LEU A 95 9.73 -6.90 -0.27
N CYS A 96 10.68 -7.77 -0.01
CA CYS A 96 11.28 -7.84 1.31
C CYS A 96 11.99 -6.53 1.64
N PHE A 97 12.68 -5.98 0.69
CA PHE A 97 13.37 -4.73 0.90
C PHE A 97 12.36 -3.63 1.23
N LEU A 98 11.26 -3.58 0.50
CA LEU A 98 10.27 -2.56 0.72
C LEU A 98 9.56 -2.74 2.06
N LEU A 99 9.34 -3.97 2.44
CA LEU A 99 8.71 -4.23 3.72
C LEU A 99 9.62 -3.79 4.87
N GLU A 100 10.91 -3.94 4.72
CA GLU A 100 11.81 -3.48 5.73
C GLU A 100 11.77 -1.98 5.84
N ARG A 101 11.67 -1.30 4.73
CA ARG A 101 11.60 0.14 4.76
C ARG A 101 10.30 0.60 5.40
N ALA A 102 9.22 -0.08 5.10
CA ALA A 102 7.93 0.26 5.68
C ALA A 102 7.97 0.04 7.18
N HIS A 103 8.61 -1.04 7.60
CA HIS A 103 8.71 -1.32 9.01
C HIS A 103 9.54 -0.26 9.72
N ALA A 104 10.63 0.16 9.13
CA ALA A 104 11.46 1.20 9.73
C ALA A 104 10.67 2.49 9.87
N TRP A 105 9.85 2.80 8.87
CA TRP A 105 9.05 4.00 8.91
C TRP A 105 8.03 3.91 10.06
N MET A 106 7.39 2.76 10.20
CA MET A 106 6.41 2.57 11.25
C MET A 106 7.04 2.68 12.65
N LEU A 107 8.23 2.13 12.79
CA LEU A 107 8.91 2.21 14.06
C LEU A 107 9.29 3.65 14.39
N ALA A 108 9.68 4.41 13.39
CA ALA A 108 10.01 5.79 13.61
C ALA A 108 8.80 6.58 14.11
N GLN A 109 7.62 6.25 13.61
CA GLN A 109 6.43 6.93 14.04
C GLN A 109 6.14 6.62 15.51
N ARG A 110 6.41 5.41 15.90
CA ARG A 110 6.16 5.04 17.27
C ARG A 110 7.14 5.74 18.21
N LEU A 111 8.36 5.85 17.82
CA LEU A 111 9.33 6.52 18.66
C LEU A 111 8.99 7.99 18.80
N ASP A 112 8.49 8.57 17.74
CA ASP A 112 8.15 9.96 17.79
C ASP A 112 6.97 10.19 18.68
N SER A 113 6.08 9.29 18.76
CA SER A 113 4.91 9.51 19.57
C SER A 113 5.14 8.99 20.96
N ASP A 114 6.33 8.52 21.23
CA ASP A 114 6.58 8.08 22.55
C ASP A 114 5.75 6.93 23.00
N ILE A 115 5.30 6.14 22.14
CA ILE A 115 4.52 5.00 22.50
C ILE A 115 5.41 3.82 22.72
N PRO A 116 5.30 3.16 23.82
CA PRO A 116 6.18 2.02 24.08
C PRO A 116 5.83 0.88 23.16
N PHE A 117 6.75 0.05 22.87
CA PHE A 117 6.51 -1.09 22.02
C PHE A 117 5.98 -2.27 22.75
#